data_3581e672d4c54a24e8977a92e1020924
#
_entry.id   3581e672d4c54a24e8977a92e1020924
#
_cell.length_a   1.000
_cell.length_b   1.000
_cell.length_c   1.000
_cell.angle_alpha   90.00
_cell.angle_beta   90.00
_cell.angle_gamma   90.00
#
_symmetry.space_group_name_H-M   'P 1'
#
loop_
_entity.id
_entity.type
_entity.pdbx_description
1 polymer ?
#
loop_
_entity_poly.entity_id
_entity_poly.type
_entity_poly.pdbx_seq_one_letter_code
_entity_poly.pdbx_strand_id
1 'polypeptide(L)'
;MEVGVNLFLTHATTHLGEKALQILLERSFRGTGLQMTIKQVVSSCPTCQLNNPQGAQKPQLAQPIQQCGAYPGEDWQMDFSQMPVSQRYKYLVVMIETFTGWIKVFPTWTEKAEEVVKILLHEIIPRFGLPRSLQSDNGTSFTSKFTQGVSKALGINYYLHCAWRPQVFRKSRKSQPLLKISMNR
;
A
#
# COMPACT_ATOMS: atom_id res chain seq x y z
N MET A 1 -9.05 -39.08 -15.62
CA MET A 1 -7.80 -38.92 -14.82
C MET A 1 -6.83 -37.86 -15.40
N GLU A 2 -6.78 -37.65 -16.71
CA GLU A 2 -5.83 -36.69 -17.34
C GLU A 2 -6.05 -35.22 -17.01
N VAL A 3 -7.33 -34.78 -16.84
CA VAL A 3 -7.66 -33.35 -16.57
C VAL A 3 -7.14 -32.91 -15.21
N GLY A 4 -7.21 -33.78 -14.19
CA GLY A 4 -6.74 -33.44 -12.85
C GLY A 4 -5.21 -33.30 -12.75
N VAL A 5 -4.47 -34.13 -13.47
CA VAL A 5 -3.00 -34.08 -13.50
C VAL A 5 -2.51 -32.83 -14.22
N ASN A 6 -3.12 -32.48 -15.34
CA ASN A 6 -2.79 -31.25 -16.07
C ASN A 6 -3.11 -29.98 -15.28
N LEU A 7 -4.22 -29.97 -14.55
CA LEU A 7 -4.62 -28.88 -13.68
C LEU A 7 -3.60 -28.63 -12.57
N PHE A 8 -3.19 -29.71 -11.89
CA PHE A 8 -2.19 -29.65 -10.82
C PHE A 8 -0.84 -29.14 -11.33
N LEU A 9 -0.35 -29.68 -12.44
CA LEU A 9 0.92 -29.26 -13.06
C LEU A 9 0.87 -27.79 -13.48
N THR A 10 -0.22 -27.36 -14.12
CA THR A 10 -0.38 -25.96 -14.54
C THR A 10 -0.39 -25.01 -13.34
N HIS A 11 -1.08 -25.37 -12.26
CA HIS A 11 -1.08 -24.54 -11.05
C HIS A 11 0.27 -24.56 -10.35
N ALA A 12 0.93 -25.71 -10.25
CA ALA A 12 2.23 -25.85 -9.59
C ALA A 12 3.34 -25.03 -10.27
N THR A 13 3.24 -24.81 -11.58
CA THR A 13 4.20 -24.01 -12.34
C THR A 13 3.87 -22.51 -12.35
N THR A 14 2.58 -22.16 -12.34
CA THR A 14 2.13 -20.76 -12.53
C THR A 14 1.62 -20.08 -11.27
N HIS A 15 1.16 -20.84 -10.29
CA HIS A 15 0.49 -20.37 -9.08
C HIS A 15 -0.63 -19.34 -9.34
N LEU A 16 -1.31 -19.47 -10.48
CA LEU A 16 -2.44 -18.61 -10.85
C LEU A 16 -3.61 -18.79 -9.87
N GLY A 17 -4.27 -17.70 -9.52
CA GLY A 17 -5.50 -17.73 -8.72
C GLY A 17 -6.67 -18.37 -9.48
N GLU A 18 -7.74 -18.73 -8.74
CA GLU A 18 -8.90 -19.48 -9.26
C GLU A 18 -9.45 -18.94 -10.60
N LYS A 19 -9.70 -17.62 -10.68
CA LYS A 19 -10.26 -17.00 -11.90
C LYS A 19 -9.33 -17.06 -13.10
N ALA A 20 -8.05 -16.79 -12.89
CA ALA A 20 -7.06 -16.80 -13.98
C ALA A 20 -6.81 -18.23 -14.47
N LEU A 21 -6.74 -19.19 -13.55
CA LEU A 21 -6.58 -20.61 -13.87
C LEU A 21 -7.81 -21.15 -14.60
N GLN A 22 -9.02 -20.73 -14.23
CA GLN A 22 -10.25 -21.09 -14.92
C GLN A 22 -10.24 -20.60 -16.37
N ILE A 23 -9.93 -19.31 -16.59
CA ILE A 23 -9.87 -18.73 -17.95
C ILE A 23 -8.84 -19.46 -18.83
N LEU A 24 -7.68 -19.83 -18.26
CA LEU A 24 -6.65 -20.55 -18.98
C LEU A 24 -7.12 -21.94 -19.40
N LEU A 25 -7.77 -22.66 -18.50
CA LEU A 25 -8.20 -24.04 -18.73
C LEU A 25 -9.43 -24.17 -19.60
N GLU A 26 -10.37 -23.21 -19.53
CA GLU A 26 -11.59 -23.21 -20.39
C GLU A 26 -11.28 -23.07 -21.88
N ARG A 27 -10.06 -22.63 -22.23
CA ARG A 27 -9.59 -22.58 -23.61
C ARG A 27 -9.33 -23.99 -24.19
N SER A 28 -8.95 -24.94 -23.35
CA SER A 28 -8.51 -26.27 -23.77
C SER A 28 -9.39 -27.40 -23.22
N PHE A 29 -10.10 -27.14 -22.13
CA PHE A 29 -10.90 -28.16 -21.43
C PHE A 29 -12.30 -27.65 -21.13
N ARG A 30 -13.29 -28.48 -21.44
CA ARG A 30 -14.70 -28.27 -21.05
C ARG A 30 -15.18 -29.50 -20.29
N GLY A 31 -15.64 -29.31 -19.04
CA GLY A 31 -16.11 -30.41 -18.22
C GLY A 31 -16.91 -29.93 -17.02
N THR A 32 -17.89 -30.76 -16.60
CA THR A 32 -18.62 -30.54 -15.36
C THR A 32 -17.71 -30.71 -14.17
N GLY A 33 -17.78 -29.79 -13.18
CA GLY A 33 -16.95 -29.85 -11.96
C GLY A 33 -15.57 -29.21 -12.03
N LEU A 34 -15.18 -28.65 -13.19
CA LEU A 34 -13.87 -28.00 -13.36
C LEU A 34 -13.63 -26.90 -12.32
N GLN A 35 -14.61 -26.06 -12.03
CA GLN A 35 -14.50 -25.00 -11.04
C GLN A 35 -14.24 -25.52 -9.62
N MET A 36 -14.90 -26.61 -9.23
CA MET A 36 -14.70 -27.22 -7.90
C MET A 36 -13.30 -27.77 -7.76
N THR A 37 -12.80 -28.45 -8.79
CA THR A 37 -11.43 -29.00 -8.83
C THR A 37 -10.39 -27.88 -8.82
N ILE A 38 -10.59 -26.79 -9.57
CA ILE A 38 -9.72 -25.60 -9.54
C ILE A 38 -9.63 -25.03 -8.13
N LYS A 39 -10.78 -24.81 -7.48
CA LYS A 39 -10.84 -24.29 -6.12
C LYS A 39 -10.10 -25.20 -5.14
N GLN A 40 -10.26 -26.51 -5.25
CA GLN A 40 -9.57 -27.48 -4.40
C GLN A 40 -8.05 -27.43 -4.60
N VAL A 41 -7.55 -27.40 -5.84
CA VAL A 41 -6.13 -27.36 -6.14
C VAL A 41 -5.51 -26.05 -5.64
N VAL A 42 -6.13 -24.90 -5.89
CA VAL A 42 -5.61 -23.61 -5.43
C VAL A 42 -5.62 -23.51 -3.90
N SER A 43 -6.69 -23.98 -3.23
CA SER A 43 -6.80 -23.96 -1.78
C SER A 43 -5.86 -24.93 -1.06
N SER A 44 -5.48 -26.03 -1.69
CA SER A 44 -4.56 -27.02 -1.13
C SER A 44 -3.08 -26.73 -1.42
N CYS A 45 -2.76 -25.72 -2.23
CA CYS A 45 -1.38 -25.40 -2.60
C CYS A 45 -0.62 -24.75 -1.43
N PRO A 46 0.45 -25.38 -0.88
CA PRO A 46 1.19 -24.82 0.24
C PRO A 46 1.84 -23.48 -0.07
N THR A 47 2.39 -23.34 -1.28
CA THR A 47 3.03 -22.10 -1.74
C THR A 47 2.05 -20.94 -1.80
N CYS A 48 0.84 -21.19 -2.31
CA CYS A 48 -0.21 -20.18 -2.36
C CYS A 48 -0.74 -19.82 -0.98
N GLN A 49 -0.85 -20.79 -0.06
CA GLN A 49 -1.27 -20.54 1.32
C GLN A 49 -0.26 -19.68 2.09
N LEU A 50 1.03 -19.93 1.93
CA LEU A 50 2.10 -19.18 2.58
C LEU A 50 2.21 -17.74 2.04
N ASN A 51 2.09 -17.57 0.71
CA ASN A 51 2.26 -16.27 0.07
C ASN A 51 0.97 -15.43 -0.01
N ASN A 52 -0.20 -16.06 0.12
CA ASN A 52 -1.51 -15.41 0.11
C ASN A 52 -2.31 -15.71 1.38
N PRO A 53 -1.98 -15.11 2.52
CA PRO A 53 -2.68 -15.33 3.78
C PRO A 53 -4.12 -14.79 3.78
N GLN A 54 -4.68 -14.42 2.63
CA GLN A 54 -6.04 -13.88 2.47
C GLN A 54 -7.14 -14.94 2.38
N GLY A 55 -6.82 -16.22 2.55
CA GLY A 55 -7.82 -17.31 2.60
C GLY A 55 -8.70 -17.31 3.87
N ALA A 56 -8.32 -16.64 4.93
CA ALA A 56 -9.23 -16.35 6.03
C ALA A 56 -10.11 -15.17 5.62
N GLN A 57 -11.40 -15.41 5.43
CA GLN A 57 -12.40 -14.35 5.31
C GLN A 57 -12.23 -13.39 6.49
N LYS A 58 -11.52 -12.29 6.25
CA LYS A 58 -11.50 -11.20 7.23
C LYS A 58 -12.94 -10.72 7.31
N PRO A 59 -13.54 -10.66 8.52
CA PRO A 59 -14.85 -10.04 8.66
C PRO A 59 -14.79 -8.70 7.94
N GLN A 60 -15.73 -8.44 7.05
CA GLN A 60 -15.90 -7.15 6.40
C GLN A 60 -16.39 -6.16 7.47
N LEU A 61 -15.47 -5.78 8.36
CA LEU A 61 -15.66 -4.58 9.14
C LEU A 61 -15.82 -3.44 8.14
N ALA A 62 -16.90 -2.70 8.28
CA ALA A 62 -17.22 -1.54 7.46
C ALA A 62 -15.92 -0.80 7.16
N GLN A 63 -15.53 -0.75 5.89
CA GLN A 63 -14.26 -0.14 5.50
C GLN A 63 -14.31 1.31 5.96
N PRO A 64 -13.40 1.76 6.83
CA PRO A 64 -13.36 3.18 7.12
C PRO A 64 -13.17 3.90 5.80
N ILE A 65 -14.08 4.80 5.50
CA ILE A 65 -14.03 5.61 4.28
C ILE A 65 -12.69 6.31 4.31
N GLN A 66 -11.78 5.89 3.44
CA GLN A 66 -10.54 6.61 3.23
C GLN A 66 -10.93 7.97 2.67
N GLN A 67 -10.65 9.04 3.39
CA GLN A 67 -10.86 10.38 2.87
C GLN A 67 -9.89 10.56 1.70
N CYS A 68 -10.44 10.53 0.51
CA CYS A 68 -9.70 10.88 -0.71
C CYS A 68 -10.09 12.30 -1.09
N GLY A 69 -9.12 13.10 -1.50
CA GLY A 69 -9.37 14.43 -2.03
C GLY A 69 -10.33 14.38 -3.23
N ALA A 70 -11.05 15.45 -3.46
CA ALA A 70 -11.94 15.63 -4.60
C ALA A 70 -11.19 16.12 -5.85
N TYR A 71 -10.01 16.71 -5.68
CA TYR A 71 -9.14 17.22 -6.73
C TYR A 71 -7.66 17.05 -6.36
N PRO A 72 -6.73 17.17 -7.36
CA PRO A 72 -5.30 17.02 -7.12
C PRO A 72 -4.77 18.04 -6.11
N GLY A 73 -3.93 17.58 -5.17
CA GLY A 73 -3.27 18.42 -4.17
C GLY A 73 -4.08 18.68 -2.90
N GLU A 74 -5.36 18.29 -2.87
CA GLU A 74 -6.25 18.60 -1.74
C GLU A 74 -5.87 17.83 -0.47
N ASP A 75 -5.72 16.52 -0.56
CA ASP A 75 -5.46 15.67 0.60
C ASP A 75 -4.22 14.80 0.38
N TRP A 76 -3.32 14.81 1.36
CA TRP A 76 -2.07 14.07 1.32
C TRP A 76 -1.94 13.09 2.46
N GLN A 77 -1.29 11.96 2.18
CA GLN A 77 -0.93 10.94 3.15
C GLN A 77 0.59 10.89 3.29
N MET A 78 1.09 10.78 4.52
CA MET A 78 2.52 10.76 4.84
C MET A 78 2.90 9.50 5.59
N ASP A 79 4.09 8.99 5.31
CA ASP A 79 4.65 7.84 6.01
C ASP A 79 6.18 7.90 6.00
N PHE A 80 6.84 7.36 7.04
CA PHE A 80 8.29 7.13 7.03
C PHE A 80 8.60 5.69 6.65
N SER A 81 9.59 5.52 5.79
CA SER A 81 10.16 4.22 5.47
C SER A 81 11.65 4.21 5.76
N GLN A 82 12.10 3.24 6.54
CA GLN A 82 13.52 3.02 6.76
C GLN A 82 14.13 2.27 5.57
N MET A 83 15.33 2.69 5.15
CA MET A 83 16.07 2.10 4.05
C MET A 83 17.51 1.75 4.48
N PRO A 84 18.20 0.88 3.74
CA PRO A 84 19.65 0.73 3.91
C PRO A 84 20.35 2.07 3.77
N VAL A 85 21.34 2.34 4.63
CA VAL A 85 22.06 3.61 4.60
C VAL A 85 22.76 3.79 3.25
N SER A 86 22.40 4.85 2.55
CA SER A 86 23.03 5.24 1.29
C SER A 86 23.32 6.74 1.31
N GLN A 87 24.57 7.15 1.06
CA GLN A 87 25.00 8.55 1.02
C GLN A 87 24.57 9.39 2.24
N ARG A 88 24.56 8.78 3.44
CA ARG A 88 24.12 9.35 4.72
C ARG A 88 22.59 9.33 4.95
N TYR A 89 21.76 9.07 3.95
CA TYR A 89 20.32 8.97 4.14
C TYR A 89 19.94 7.60 4.68
N LYS A 90 19.06 7.58 5.66
CA LYS A 90 18.57 6.37 6.34
C LYS A 90 17.06 6.21 6.23
N TYR A 91 16.35 7.31 6.01
CA TYR A 91 14.89 7.33 5.99
C TYR A 91 14.38 7.93 4.68
N LEU A 92 13.18 7.54 4.32
CA LEU A 92 12.39 8.15 3.25
C LEU A 92 11.10 8.68 3.84
N VAL A 93 10.79 9.93 3.60
CA VAL A 93 9.43 10.45 3.76
C VAL A 93 8.69 10.19 2.47
N VAL A 94 7.65 9.39 2.54
CA VAL A 94 6.77 9.09 1.42
C VAL A 94 5.51 9.92 1.57
N MET A 95 5.23 10.75 0.58
CA MET A 95 4.02 11.57 0.53
C MET A 95 3.17 11.14 -0.65
N ILE A 96 1.91 10.84 -0.41
CA ILE A 96 0.97 10.34 -1.41
C ILE A 96 -0.20 11.30 -1.52
N GLU A 97 -0.40 11.84 -2.69
CA GLU A 97 -1.59 12.58 -3.03
C GLU A 97 -2.76 11.60 -3.18
N THR A 98 -3.87 11.82 -2.47
CA THR A 98 -4.89 10.78 -2.30
C THR A 98 -5.88 10.69 -3.45
N PHE A 99 -6.07 11.75 -4.22
CA PHE A 99 -6.97 11.75 -5.39
C PHE A 99 -6.35 10.99 -6.57
N THR A 100 -5.17 11.39 -7.03
CA THR A 100 -4.49 10.76 -8.17
C THR A 100 -3.70 9.52 -7.79
N GLY A 101 -3.29 9.39 -6.51
CA GLY A 101 -2.34 8.40 -6.05
C GLY A 101 -0.89 8.73 -6.39
N TRP A 102 -0.60 9.99 -6.76
CA TRP A 102 0.76 10.44 -7.07
C TRP A 102 1.65 10.37 -5.83
N ILE A 103 2.86 9.83 -6.02
CA ILE A 103 3.80 9.57 -4.94
C ILE A 103 5.00 10.50 -5.07
N LYS A 104 5.36 11.14 -3.97
CA LYS A 104 6.61 11.87 -3.81
C LYS A 104 7.43 11.21 -2.72
N VAL A 105 8.73 11.12 -2.92
CA VAL A 105 9.65 10.49 -1.98
C VAL A 105 10.81 11.42 -1.73
N PHE A 106 11.13 11.63 -0.45
CA PHE A 106 12.19 12.52 -0.01
C PHE A 106 13.14 11.78 0.92
N PRO A 107 14.42 11.61 0.54
CA PRO A 107 15.42 11.04 1.42
C PRO A 107 15.72 11.99 2.58
N THR A 108 15.75 11.46 3.80
CA THR A 108 16.05 12.23 5.01
C THR A 108 17.11 11.53 5.88
N TRP A 109 17.82 12.30 6.67
CA TRP A 109 18.84 11.76 7.57
C TRP A 109 18.24 11.25 8.85
N THR A 110 17.18 11.90 9.29
CA THR A 110 16.49 11.62 10.55
C THR A 110 15.01 11.45 10.33
N GLU A 111 14.38 10.71 11.23
CA GLU A 111 12.95 10.56 11.34
C GLU A 111 12.37 11.59 12.31
N LYS A 112 12.61 12.89 12.04
CA LYS A 112 12.16 13.97 12.90
C LYS A 112 11.04 14.78 12.24
N ALA A 113 10.19 15.37 13.08
CA ALA A 113 9.11 16.26 12.67
C ALA A 113 9.57 17.44 11.81
N GLU A 114 10.74 17.97 12.09
CA GLU A 114 11.35 19.09 11.35
C GLU A 114 11.57 18.76 9.87
N GLU A 115 11.98 17.53 9.55
CA GLU A 115 12.15 17.08 8.17
C GLU A 115 10.82 17.05 7.41
N VAL A 116 9.76 16.58 8.06
CA VAL A 116 8.40 16.56 7.48
C VAL A 116 7.93 17.99 7.17
N VAL A 117 8.13 18.90 8.11
CA VAL A 117 7.72 20.30 7.95
C VAL A 117 8.53 21.00 6.86
N LYS A 118 9.85 20.77 6.77
CA LYS A 118 10.68 21.29 5.68
C LYS A 118 10.17 20.82 4.32
N ILE A 119 9.90 19.52 4.17
CA ILE A 119 9.38 18.94 2.94
C ILE A 119 8.03 19.57 2.58
N LEU A 120 7.14 19.71 3.57
CA LEU A 120 5.83 20.32 3.35
C LEU A 120 5.97 21.76 2.84
N LEU A 121 6.79 22.58 3.50
CA LEU A 121 6.94 24.01 3.18
C LEU A 121 7.73 24.27 1.89
N HIS A 122 8.73 23.45 1.57
CA HIS A 122 9.63 23.70 0.45
C HIS A 122 9.30 22.91 -0.81
N GLU A 123 8.65 21.74 -0.66
CA GLU A 123 8.44 20.84 -1.78
C GLU A 123 6.96 20.65 -2.14
N ILE A 124 6.08 20.60 -1.15
CA ILE A 124 4.65 20.32 -1.39
C ILE A 124 3.87 21.61 -1.62
N ILE A 125 3.87 22.51 -0.66
CA ILE A 125 3.06 23.74 -0.73
C ILE A 125 3.41 24.60 -1.95
N PRO A 126 4.69 24.85 -2.30
CA PRO A 126 5.02 25.69 -3.44
C PRO A 126 4.60 25.10 -4.81
N ARG A 127 4.47 23.77 -4.89
CA ARG A 127 4.19 23.08 -6.17
C ARG A 127 2.73 22.69 -6.33
N PHE A 128 2.06 22.33 -5.23
CA PHE A 128 0.71 21.76 -5.27
C PHE A 128 -0.32 22.61 -4.52
N GLY A 129 0.11 23.71 -3.93
CA GLY A 129 -0.74 24.54 -3.08
C GLY A 129 -0.85 24.02 -1.65
N LEU A 130 -1.62 24.74 -0.84
CA LEU A 130 -1.85 24.40 0.55
C LEU A 130 -2.81 23.20 0.63
N PRO A 131 -2.41 22.06 1.21
CA PRO A 131 -3.31 20.93 1.41
C PRO A 131 -4.48 21.28 2.32
N ARG A 132 -5.67 20.75 2.03
CA ARG A 132 -6.80 20.79 2.94
C ARG A 132 -6.56 19.88 4.13
N SER A 133 -6.01 18.69 3.88
CA SER A 133 -5.71 17.73 4.94
C SER A 133 -4.40 16.98 4.75
N LEU A 134 -3.80 16.60 5.88
CA LEU A 134 -2.66 15.71 5.98
C LEU A 134 -3.03 14.52 6.86
N GLN A 135 -2.69 13.33 6.41
CA GLN A 135 -2.97 12.07 7.09
C GLN A 135 -1.66 11.34 7.36
N SER A 136 -1.44 10.87 8.57
CA SER A 136 -0.27 10.06 8.93
C SER A 136 -0.63 8.97 9.92
N ASP A 137 0.31 8.07 10.19
CA ASP A 137 0.21 7.17 11.32
C ASP A 137 0.56 7.89 12.63
N ASN A 138 0.52 7.15 13.76
CA ASN A 138 0.86 7.67 15.09
C ASN A 138 2.38 7.65 15.37
N GLY A 139 3.22 7.69 14.36
CA GLY A 139 4.66 7.81 14.55
C GLY A 139 5.04 9.07 15.33
N THR A 140 6.09 9.01 16.15
CA THR A 140 6.52 10.11 17.02
C THR A 140 6.77 11.42 16.28
N SER A 141 7.28 11.34 15.05
CA SER A 141 7.53 12.48 14.18
C SER A 141 6.24 13.19 13.75
N PHE A 142 5.18 12.42 13.57
CA PHE A 142 3.88 12.92 13.13
C PHE A 142 2.99 13.37 14.29
N THR A 143 3.15 12.75 15.47
CA THR A 143 2.41 13.12 16.68
C THR A 143 3.04 14.31 17.43
N SER A 144 4.21 14.79 16.97
CA SER A 144 4.90 15.90 17.64
C SER A 144 4.05 17.18 17.67
N LYS A 145 4.15 17.90 18.77
CA LYS A 145 3.51 19.23 18.91
C LYS A 145 3.96 20.20 17.81
N PHE A 146 5.17 20.03 17.30
CA PHE A 146 5.72 20.86 16.23
C PHE A 146 4.97 20.66 14.91
N THR A 147 4.80 19.40 14.45
CA THR A 147 4.05 19.08 13.22
C THR A 147 2.60 19.54 13.33
N GLN A 148 1.95 19.25 14.46
CA GLN A 148 0.57 19.67 14.71
C GLN A 148 0.44 21.19 14.79
N GLY A 149 1.38 21.88 15.43
CA GLY A 149 1.41 23.34 15.54
C GLY A 149 1.53 24.02 14.18
N VAL A 150 2.42 23.53 13.32
CA VAL A 150 2.58 24.06 11.95
C VAL A 150 1.33 23.80 11.11
N SER A 151 0.78 22.59 11.14
CA SER A 151 -0.46 22.28 10.41
C SER A 151 -1.61 23.17 10.84
N LYS A 152 -1.76 23.39 12.15
CA LYS A 152 -2.78 24.29 12.71
C LYS A 152 -2.57 25.75 12.28
N ALA A 153 -1.32 26.24 12.31
CA ALA A 153 -0.99 27.60 11.89
C ALA A 153 -1.27 27.85 10.41
N LEU A 154 -1.12 26.82 9.58
CA LEU A 154 -1.43 26.87 8.15
C LEU A 154 -2.90 26.57 7.82
N GLY A 155 -3.74 26.25 8.81
CA GLY A 155 -5.14 25.89 8.58
C GLY A 155 -5.33 24.51 7.95
N ILE A 156 -4.34 23.62 8.04
CA ILE A 156 -4.40 22.27 7.47
C ILE A 156 -5.03 21.32 8.50
N ASN A 157 -6.04 20.58 8.10
CA ASN A 157 -6.64 19.53 8.92
C ASN A 157 -5.68 18.35 9.05
N TYR A 158 -5.29 18.01 10.27
CA TYR A 158 -4.33 16.94 10.53
C TYR A 158 -5.01 15.72 11.14
N TYR A 159 -4.93 14.57 10.45
CA TYR A 159 -5.54 13.31 10.88
C TYR A 159 -4.49 12.26 11.20
N LEU A 160 -4.49 11.79 12.44
CA LEU A 160 -3.69 10.66 12.89
C LEU A 160 -4.51 9.39 12.82
N HIS A 161 -3.99 8.37 12.16
CA HIS A 161 -4.64 7.08 12.04
C HIS A 161 -4.06 6.09 13.04
N CYS A 162 -4.90 5.47 13.85
CA CYS A 162 -4.45 4.43 14.78
C CYS A 162 -3.81 3.25 14.04
N ALA A 163 -2.70 2.74 14.57
CA ALA A 163 -1.95 1.61 14.04
C ALA A 163 -2.79 0.31 13.85
N TRP A 164 -3.91 0.21 14.52
CA TRP A 164 -4.86 -0.91 14.45
C TRP A 164 -5.72 -0.93 13.18
N ARG A 165 -5.62 0.08 12.29
CA ARG A 165 -6.37 0.14 11.03
C ARG A 165 -5.44 0.22 9.82
N PRO A 166 -4.70 -0.86 9.52
CA PRO A 166 -3.73 -0.87 8.41
C PRO A 166 -4.35 -0.66 7.03
N GLN A 167 -5.67 -0.68 6.92
CA GLN A 167 -6.39 -0.52 5.66
C GLN A 167 -6.42 0.93 5.17
N VAL A 168 -6.31 1.91 6.08
CA VAL A 168 -6.30 3.34 5.76
C VAL A 168 -5.02 3.72 4.99
N PHE A 169 -3.89 3.07 5.29
CA PHE A 169 -2.60 3.25 4.61
C PHE A 169 -2.37 2.30 3.43
N ARG A 170 -3.44 1.80 2.82
CA ARG A 170 -3.33 0.81 1.74
C ARG A 170 -2.56 1.34 0.53
N LYS A 171 -2.64 2.63 0.23
CA LYS A 171 -1.88 3.25 -0.88
C LYS A 171 -0.39 3.34 -0.54
N SER A 172 -0.01 3.84 0.64
CA SER A 172 1.39 3.97 1.05
C SER A 172 2.10 2.61 1.14
N ARG A 173 1.45 1.61 1.73
CA ARG A 173 2.03 0.26 1.86
C ARG A 173 2.21 -0.46 0.53
N LYS A 174 1.36 -0.21 -0.47
CA LYS A 174 1.54 -0.79 -1.81
C LYS A 174 2.74 -0.21 -2.55
N SER A 175 3.09 1.03 -2.31
CA SER A 175 4.21 1.70 -2.95
C SER A 175 5.57 1.42 -2.29
N GLN A 176 5.60 1.11 -1.00
CA GLN A 176 6.85 0.80 -0.28
C GLN A 176 7.65 -0.38 -0.85
N PRO A 177 7.05 -1.53 -1.22
CA PRO A 177 7.78 -2.63 -1.84
C PRO A 177 8.41 -2.24 -3.18
N LEU A 178 7.72 -1.45 -3.99
CA LEU A 178 8.21 -0.98 -5.28
C LEU A 178 9.42 -0.05 -5.13
N LEU A 179 9.39 0.83 -4.15
CA LEU A 179 10.50 1.73 -3.84
C LEU A 179 11.74 0.94 -3.38
N LYS A 180 11.57 -0.08 -2.53
CA LYS A 180 12.68 -0.93 -2.09
C LYS A 180 13.32 -1.72 -3.23
N ILE A 181 12.55 -2.20 -4.18
CA ILE A 181 13.04 -2.93 -5.36
C ILE A 181 13.82 -1.99 -6.28
N SER A 182 13.36 -0.76 -6.48
CA SER A 182 14.03 0.23 -7.35
C SER A 182 15.37 0.72 -6.80
N MET A 183 15.59 0.65 -5.50
CA MET A 183 16.80 1.13 -4.84
C MET A 183 17.93 0.08 -4.73
N ASN A 184 17.61 -1.20 -4.97
CA ASN A 184 18.58 -2.30 -4.98
C ASN A 184 19.17 -2.59 -6.37
N ARG A 185 18.92 -1.77 -7.35
CA ARG A 185 19.55 -1.76 -8.67
C ARG A 185 20.42 -0.50 -8.77
#